data_87bde092f0f6db084debaaa85047dadd
#
_entry.id   87bde092f0f6db084debaaa85047dadd
#
_cell.length_a   1.000
_cell.length_b   1.000
_cell.length_c   1.000
_cell.angle_alpha   90.00
_cell.angle_beta   90.00
_cell.angle_gamma   90.00
#
_symmetry.space_group_name_H-M   'P 1'
#
loop_
_entity.id
_entity.type
_entity.pdbx_description
1 polymer ?
#
loop_
_entity_poly.entity_id
_entity_poly.type
_entity_poly.pdbx_seq_one_letter_code
_entity_poly.pdbx_strand_id
1 'polypeptide(L)'
;MNVMNQYISKSEQLQTLMNTLDKDNQNVLLSGVTTSFYAPLLQMIFENKKRPMIIMMQNLYHAQRLYDQLIDLMDMNSVRLFPMDEFITAEMLASSSELRIERMNTLASIIENQNKIVVTHVAGATRFLTPKEIFKQADIQLEVGGTYELDELKRKLVELGYQSVRAVEHMGEFSVRGGILDVFPMTEENPIRIEFFDDEIDTIRYFSTETQRSINKVEKAALVPTFELVYSDEQVERFEKNIKERLTKTAPLVEGETRDNLYARIYGDIEKIKNNQDLEVMHKYISLLYEKPDTLLSYFDDPLVIYIDYNRILENQEHMNEDALAWQEGAIENGKTVVVIT
;
A
#
# COMPACT_ATOMS: atom_id res chain seq x y z
N MET A 1 15.39 34.22 0.15
CA MET A 1 14.76 33.89 -1.14
C MET A 1 15.43 32.62 -1.63
N ASN A 2 14.68 31.51 -1.72
CA ASN A 2 15.22 30.23 -2.10
C ASN A 2 15.82 30.33 -3.52
N VAL A 3 16.98 29.71 -3.77
CA VAL A 3 17.68 29.71 -5.06
C VAL A 3 16.73 29.30 -6.20
N MET A 4 15.84 28.35 -5.95
CA MET A 4 14.80 27.89 -6.88
C MET A 4 13.85 29.02 -7.33
N ASN A 5 13.39 29.86 -6.40
CA ASN A 5 12.53 31.00 -6.73
C ASN A 5 13.24 32.05 -7.62
N GLN A 6 14.57 32.14 -7.54
CA GLN A 6 15.35 33.00 -8.46
C GLN A 6 15.39 32.42 -9.89
N TYR A 7 15.41 31.09 -10.06
CA TYR A 7 15.34 30.46 -11.37
C TYR A 7 13.96 30.64 -12.00
N ILE A 8 12.88 30.42 -11.21
CA ILE A 8 11.50 30.63 -11.69
C ILE A 8 11.31 32.09 -12.14
N SER A 9 11.79 33.06 -11.35
CA SER A 9 11.63 34.50 -11.67
C SER A 9 12.40 34.94 -12.93
N LYS A 10 13.41 34.17 -13.36
CA LYS A 10 14.24 34.48 -14.54
C LYS A 10 13.82 33.72 -15.81
N SER A 11 13.00 32.70 -15.71
CA SER A 11 12.55 31.88 -16.85
C SER A 11 11.08 32.13 -17.14
N GLU A 12 10.78 32.68 -18.31
CA GLU A 12 9.43 32.90 -18.78
C GLU A 12 8.65 31.58 -18.91
N GLN A 13 9.32 30.52 -19.36
CA GLN A 13 8.71 29.18 -19.48
C GLN A 13 8.30 28.63 -18.11
N LEU A 14 9.14 28.74 -17.09
CA LEU A 14 8.83 28.28 -15.74
C LEU A 14 7.71 29.12 -15.10
N GLN A 15 7.69 30.43 -15.31
CA GLN A 15 6.59 31.30 -14.86
C GLN A 15 5.27 30.90 -15.53
N THR A 16 5.30 30.68 -16.85
CA THR A 16 4.12 30.23 -17.60
C THR A 16 3.60 28.88 -17.08
N LEU A 17 4.51 27.91 -16.84
CA LEU A 17 4.16 26.63 -16.24
C LEU A 17 3.48 26.83 -14.89
N MET A 18 4.11 27.57 -13.96
CA MET A 18 3.55 27.80 -12.64
C MET A 18 2.17 28.43 -12.68
N ASN A 19 1.98 29.46 -13.53
CA ASN A 19 0.69 30.12 -13.69
C ASN A 19 -0.37 29.22 -14.34
N THR A 20 0.05 28.27 -15.18
CA THR A 20 -0.88 27.32 -15.81
C THR A 20 -1.33 26.26 -14.84
N LEU A 21 -0.43 25.78 -13.96
CA LEU A 21 -0.76 24.82 -12.91
C LEU A 21 -1.70 25.37 -11.81
N ASP A 22 -1.93 26.68 -11.77
CA ASP A 22 -2.93 27.29 -10.88
C ASP A 22 -4.35 27.27 -11.44
N LYS A 23 -4.51 26.87 -12.72
CA LYS A 23 -5.81 26.80 -13.36
C LYS A 23 -6.39 25.40 -13.22
N ASP A 24 -7.65 25.33 -12.81
CA ASP A 24 -8.33 24.05 -12.66
C ASP A 24 -8.53 23.34 -14.02
N ASN A 25 -8.50 22.00 -13.98
CA ASN A 25 -8.84 21.12 -15.11
C ASN A 25 -8.00 21.35 -16.39
N GLN A 26 -6.73 21.67 -16.27
CA GLN A 26 -5.84 21.80 -17.43
C GLN A 26 -4.82 20.66 -17.51
N ASN A 27 -4.70 20.08 -18.71
CA ASN A 27 -3.59 19.20 -19.05
C ASN A 27 -2.45 20.02 -19.66
N VAL A 28 -1.25 19.86 -19.12
CA VAL A 28 -0.05 20.58 -19.58
C VAL A 28 0.95 19.55 -20.10
N LEU A 29 1.40 19.74 -21.35
CA LEU A 29 2.50 18.97 -21.91
C LEU A 29 3.79 19.77 -21.81
N LEU A 30 4.77 19.20 -21.09
CA LEU A 30 6.14 19.71 -21.05
C LEU A 30 7.02 18.87 -21.97
N SER A 31 7.74 19.51 -22.90
CA SER A 31 8.69 18.87 -23.80
C SER A 31 10.09 19.46 -23.66
N GLY A 32 11.12 18.67 -24.00
CA GLY A 32 12.51 19.13 -23.96
C GLY A 32 13.14 19.17 -22.57
N VAL A 33 12.51 18.58 -21.56
CA VAL A 33 13.07 18.43 -20.20
C VAL A 33 14.05 17.27 -20.20
N THR A 34 15.30 17.53 -19.75
CA THR A 34 16.30 16.47 -19.61
C THR A 34 16.09 15.67 -18.33
N THR A 35 16.48 14.40 -18.33
CA THR A 35 16.29 13.48 -17.18
C THR A 35 16.91 14.02 -15.89
N SER A 36 18.06 14.69 -15.98
CA SER A 36 18.74 15.30 -14.83
C SER A 36 17.99 16.50 -14.23
N PHE A 37 17.03 17.04 -14.94
CA PHE A 37 16.22 18.18 -14.49
C PHE A 37 14.85 17.78 -13.92
N TYR A 38 14.46 16.51 -13.99
CA TYR A 38 13.16 16.06 -13.46
C TYR A 38 13.05 16.35 -11.95
N ALA A 39 13.97 15.84 -11.14
CA ALA A 39 13.88 16.00 -9.70
C ALA A 39 13.94 17.49 -9.25
N PRO A 40 14.86 18.36 -9.75
CA PRO A 40 14.83 19.80 -9.46
C PRO A 40 13.53 20.48 -9.88
N LEU A 41 12.95 20.12 -11.03
CA LEU A 41 11.71 20.70 -11.52
C LEU A 41 10.52 20.30 -10.62
N LEU A 42 10.43 19.03 -10.23
CA LEU A 42 9.39 18.51 -9.35
C LEU A 42 9.47 19.15 -7.96
N GLN A 43 10.67 19.30 -7.41
CA GLN A 43 10.91 20.05 -6.17
C GLN A 43 10.37 21.48 -6.30
N MET A 44 10.72 22.19 -7.38
CA MET A 44 10.24 23.57 -7.62
C MET A 44 8.73 23.64 -7.67
N ILE A 45 8.08 22.71 -8.36
CA ILE A 45 6.62 22.68 -8.46
C ILE A 45 6.03 22.44 -7.07
N PHE A 46 6.51 21.45 -6.33
CA PHE A 46 5.99 21.10 -5.00
C PHE A 46 6.14 22.25 -3.99
N GLU A 47 7.32 22.87 -3.90
CA GLU A 47 7.58 23.98 -2.98
C GLU A 47 6.70 25.21 -3.27
N ASN A 48 6.37 25.44 -4.55
CA ASN A 48 5.55 26.59 -4.96
C ASN A 48 4.06 26.34 -4.87
N LYS A 49 3.60 25.14 -5.22
CA LYS A 49 2.16 24.83 -5.28
C LYS A 49 1.63 24.33 -3.94
N LYS A 50 2.48 23.75 -3.09
CA LYS A 50 2.09 23.16 -1.79
C LYS A 50 0.88 22.24 -1.92
N ARG A 51 0.83 21.47 -3.01
CA ARG A 51 -0.24 20.56 -3.39
C ARG A 51 0.33 19.15 -3.46
N PRO A 52 -0.40 18.12 -3.04
CA PRO A 52 0.05 16.73 -3.19
C PRO A 52 0.42 16.42 -4.64
N MET A 53 1.43 15.60 -4.85
CA MET A 53 1.86 15.23 -6.19
C MET A 53 1.99 13.71 -6.30
N ILE A 54 1.48 13.15 -7.39
CA ILE A 54 1.69 11.75 -7.78
C ILE A 54 2.50 11.74 -9.07
N ILE A 55 3.70 11.15 -9.02
CA ILE A 55 4.60 11.06 -10.16
C ILE A 55 4.53 9.64 -10.72
N MET A 56 4.01 9.50 -11.93
CA MET A 56 3.88 8.24 -12.64
C MET A 56 5.10 8.01 -13.52
N MET A 57 5.81 6.92 -13.27
CA MET A 57 6.93 6.43 -14.09
C MET A 57 6.52 5.18 -14.87
N GLN A 58 7.28 4.84 -15.91
CA GLN A 58 6.98 3.68 -16.74
C GLN A 58 7.12 2.36 -15.96
N ASN A 59 8.12 2.22 -15.08
CA ASN A 59 8.40 0.99 -14.33
C ASN A 59 9.07 1.28 -12.97
N LEU A 60 9.20 0.25 -12.14
CA LEU A 60 9.75 0.34 -10.79
C LEU A 60 11.18 0.88 -10.77
N TYR A 61 12.04 0.46 -11.70
CA TYR A 61 13.43 0.92 -11.77
C TYR A 61 13.53 2.44 -11.94
N HIS A 62 12.72 3.00 -12.86
CA HIS A 62 12.71 4.45 -13.08
C HIS A 62 12.07 5.22 -11.92
N ALA A 63 11.03 4.63 -11.31
CA ALA A 63 10.41 5.20 -10.11
C ALA A 63 11.41 5.29 -8.95
N GLN A 64 12.14 4.21 -8.67
CA GLN A 64 13.16 4.17 -7.63
C GLN A 64 14.26 5.22 -7.89
N ARG A 65 14.79 5.29 -9.10
CA ARG A 65 15.82 6.30 -9.44
C ARG A 65 15.36 7.72 -9.25
N LEU A 66 14.12 8.04 -9.60
CA LEU A 66 13.60 9.39 -9.39
C LEU A 66 13.36 9.67 -7.90
N TYR A 67 12.85 8.68 -7.16
CA TYR A 67 12.69 8.76 -5.72
C TYR A 67 14.04 9.06 -5.03
N ASP A 68 15.10 8.31 -5.36
CA ASP A 68 16.44 8.52 -4.81
C ASP A 68 16.95 9.95 -5.10
N GLN A 69 16.74 10.47 -6.31
CA GLN A 69 17.11 11.84 -6.67
C GLN A 69 16.31 12.91 -5.88
N LEU A 70 15.02 12.62 -5.58
CA LEU A 70 14.18 13.56 -4.84
C LEU A 70 14.55 13.60 -3.35
N ILE A 71 14.85 12.47 -2.72
CA ILE A 71 15.27 12.44 -1.30
C ILE A 71 16.66 13.07 -1.07
N ASP A 72 17.50 13.11 -2.10
CA ASP A 72 18.78 13.86 -2.06
C ASP A 72 18.56 15.37 -2.08
N LEU A 73 17.43 15.86 -2.60
CA LEU A 73 17.13 17.29 -2.76
C LEU A 73 16.15 17.83 -1.71
N MET A 74 15.33 16.96 -1.12
CA MET A 74 14.21 17.34 -0.27
C MET A 74 14.21 16.55 1.05
N ASP A 75 13.40 17.01 2.00
CA ASP A 75 13.14 16.23 3.23
C ASP A 75 12.52 14.88 2.87
N MET A 76 13.10 13.80 3.37
CA MET A 76 12.62 12.42 3.19
C MET A 76 11.16 12.26 3.60
N ASN A 77 10.68 13.03 4.58
CA ASN A 77 9.28 12.99 5.01
C ASN A 77 8.31 13.58 3.97
N SER A 78 8.80 14.35 3.03
CA SER A 78 8.01 14.97 1.96
C SER A 78 7.90 14.11 0.70
N VAL A 79 8.71 13.05 0.59
CA VAL A 79 8.76 12.18 -0.59
C VAL A 79 8.52 10.73 -0.15
N ARG A 80 7.71 10.01 -0.91
CA ARG A 80 7.42 8.58 -0.70
C ARG A 80 7.50 7.84 -2.03
N LEU A 81 7.83 6.56 -1.93
CA LEU A 81 7.76 5.61 -3.04
C LEU A 81 6.55 4.69 -2.80
N PHE A 82 5.74 4.46 -3.83
CA PHE A 82 4.70 3.43 -3.81
C PHE A 82 5.04 2.35 -4.84
N PRO A 83 5.89 1.37 -4.45
CA PRO A 83 6.43 0.38 -5.36
C PRO A 83 5.51 -0.84 -5.49
N MET A 84 5.55 -1.51 -6.64
CA MET A 84 4.88 -2.78 -6.89
C MET A 84 5.77 -3.67 -7.76
N ASP A 85 5.74 -4.98 -7.52
CA ASP A 85 6.35 -5.93 -8.44
C ASP A 85 5.60 -5.92 -9.78
N GLU A 86 6.35 -5.98 -10.87
CA GLU A 86 5.79 -5.93 -12.23
C GLU A 86 5.34 -7.32 -12.74
N PHE A 87 5.61 -8.37 -11.97
CA PHE A 87 5.26 -9.73 -12.34
C PHE A 87 3.84 -10.09 -11.94
N ILE A 88 2.99 -10.41 -12.93
CA ILE A 88 1.56 -10.70 -12.75
C ILE A 88 1.30 -12.16 -12.32
N THR A 89 2.32 -13.01 -12.22
CA THR A 89 2.09 -14.42 -11.89
C THR A 89 1.78 -14.62 -10.41
N ALA A 90 0.54 -14.99 -10.11
CA ALA A 90 0.06 -15.27 -8.75
C ALA A 90 0.85 -16.37 -7.99
N GLU A 91 1.67 -17.15 -8.68
CA GLU A 91 2.58 -18.16 -8.12
C GLU A 91 3.95 -17.57 -7.70
N MET A 92 4.29 -16.37 -8.17
CA MET A 92 5.48 -15.60 -7.80
C MET A 92 5.19 -14.47 -6.80
N LEU A 93 4.01 -14.46 -6.20
CA LEU A 93 3.56 -13.46 -5.21
C LEU A 93 4.21 -13.63 -3.82
N ALA A 94 5.48 -14.01 -3.76
CA ALA A 94 6.30 -13.50 -2.69
C ALA A 94 6.76 -12.10 -3.12
N SER A 95 5.86 -11.10 -3.06
CA SER A 95 6.31 -9.73 -3.20
C SER A 95 7.38 -9.50 -2.13
N SER A 96 8.44 -8.80 -2.51
CA SER A 96 9.49 -8.47 -1.55
C SER A 96 8.85 -7.83 -0.32
N SER A 97 9.19 -8.35 0.86
CA SER A 97 8.73 -7.78 2.14
C SER A 97 9.10 -6.30 2.23
N GLU A 98 10.23 -5.91 1.64
CA GLU A 98 10.68 -4.52 1.58
C GLU A 98 9.71 -3.65 0.78
N LEU A 99 9.25 -4.09 -0.41
CA LEU A 99 8.29 -3.33 -1.21
C LEU A 99 6.94 -3.18 -0.49
N ARG A 100 6.51 -4.21 0.24
CA ARG A 100 5.30 -4.14 1.06
C ARG A 100 5.45 -3.12 2.20
N ILE A 101 6.54 -3.17 2.94
CA ILE A 101 6.85 -2.21 4.01
C ILE A 101 6.80 -0.79 3.46
N GLU A 102 7.45 -0.55 2.30
CA GLU A 102 7.47 0.77 1.67
C GLU A 102 6.06 1.24 1.26
N ARG A 103 5.21 0.35 0.72
CA ARG A 103 3.81 0.69 0.42
C ARG A 103 3.01 1.02 1.68
N MET A 104 3.17 0.23 2.75
CA MET A 104 2.46 0.48 4.01
C MET A 104 2.88 1.81 4.63
N ASN A 105 4.18 2.11 4.65
CA ASN A 105 4.72 3.40 5.09
C ASN A 105 4.16 4.56 4.25
N THR A 106 4.05 4.38 2.95
CA THR A 106 3.49 5.38 2.06
C THR A 106 2.02 5.63 2.35
N LEU A 107 1.19 4.58 2.47
CA LEU A 107 -0.24 4.71 2.77
C LEU A 107 -0.48 5.37 4.13
N ALA A 108 0.20 4.92 5.18
CA ALA A 108 0.11 5.52 6.52
C ALA A 108 0.50 7.01 6.48
N SER A 109 1.60 7.33 5.80
CA SER A 109 2.10 8.70 5.66
C SER A 109 1.15 9.63 4.89
N ILE A 110 0.42 9.12 3.87
CA ILE A 110 -0.60 9.88 3.13
C ILE A 110 -1.82 10.14 4.01
N ILE A 111 -2.24 9.15 4.80
CA ILE A 111 -3.38 9.30 5.71
C ILE A 111 -3.10 10.34 6.77
N GLU A 112 -1.88 10.37 7.32
CA GLU A 112 -1.46 11.37 8.29
C GLU A 112 -1.38 12.78 7.66
N ASN A 113 -0.74 12.90 6.52
CA ASN A 113 -0.58 14.17 5.80
C ASN A 113 -0.41 13.93 4.29
N GLN A 114 -1.40 14.36 3.51
CA GLN A 114 -1.41 14.19 2.06
C GLN A 114 -0.41 15.09 1.31
N ASN A 115 0.10 16.17 1.92
CA ASN A 115 0.99 17.12 1.24
C ASN A 115 2.39 16.53 1.04
N LYS A 116 2.49 15.58 0.12
CA LYS A 116 3.70 14.82 -0.22
C LYS A 116 3.83 14.63 -1.73
N ILE A 117 5.04 14.31 -2.16
CA ILE A 117 5.32 13.74 -3.47
C ILE A 117 5.30 12.22 -3.32
N VAL A 118 4.44 11.53 -4.06
CA VAL A 118 4.49 10.07 -4.15
C VAL A 118 4.94 9.67 -5.55
N VAL A 119 6.07 8.98 -5.63
CA VAL A 119 6.57 8.40 -6.88
C VAL A 119 6.04 6.99 -7.00
N THR A 120 5.49 6.66 -8.14
CA THR A 120 4.98 5.31 -8.44
C THR A 120 5.18 4.96 -9.91
N HIS A 121 4.70 3.80 -10.31
CA HIS A 121 4.71 3.34 -11.70
C HIS A 121 3.39 2.65 -12.04
N VAL A 122 3.23 2.19 -13.28
CA VAL A 122 1.95 1.66 -13.79
C VAL A 122 1.35 0.61 -12.86
N ALA A 123 2.13 -0.41 -12.46
CA ALA A 123 1.62 -1.49 -11.60
C ALA A 123 1.18 -0.98 -10.22
N GLY A 124 1.91 -0.03 -9.62
CA GLY A 124 1.54 0.56 -8.33
C GLY A 124 0.30 1.45 -8.43
N ALA A 125 0.21 2.26 -9.48
CA ALA A 125 -0.91 3.19 -9.65
C ALA A 125 -2.24 2.50 -9.98
N THR A 126 -2.19 1.37 -10.69
CA THR A 126 -3.38 0.57 -11.07
C THR A 126 -3.78 -0.47 -10.03
N ARG A 127 -2.94 -0.69 -9.01
CA ARG A 127 -3.26 -1.62 -7.93
C ARG A 127 -4.50 -1.18 -7.18
N PHE A 128 -5.45 -2.09 -7.04
CA PHE A 128 -6.59 -1.89 -6.16
C PHE A 128 -6.16 -1.94 -4.69
N LEU A 129 -6.76 -1.06 -3.90
CA LEU A 129 -6.51 -0.90 -2.47
C LEU A 129 -7.83 -0.99 -1.70
N THR A 130 -7.75 -1.30 -0.42
CA THR A 130 -8.86 -1.10 0.50
C THR A 130 -9.37 0.34 0.40
N PRO A 131 -10.68 0.60 0.42
CA PRO A 131 -11.19 1.96 0.46
C PRO A 131 -10.56 2.78 1.59
N LYS A 132 -10.11 4.01 1.26
CA LYS A 132 -9.35 4.90 2.14
C LYS A 132 -9.94 5.01 3.55
N GLU A 133 -11.26 5.18 3.64
CA GLU A 133 -11.92 5.35 4.93
C GLU A 133 -11.88 4.07 5.79
N ILE A 134 -11.98 2.88 5.17
CA ILE A 134 -11.86 1.61 5.87
C ILE A 134 -10.42 1.42 6.36
N PHE A 135 -9.45 1.69 5.48
CA PHE A 135 -8.03 1.58 5.83
C PHE A 135 -7.66 2.52 6.97
N LYS A 136 -8.14 3.77 6.94
CA LYS A 136 -7.91 4.77 7.98
C LYS A 136 -8.52 4.39 9.33
N GLN A 137 -9.69 3.73 9.34
CA GLN A 137 -10.35 3.30 10.57
C GLN A 137 -9.73 2.04 11.19
N ALA A 138 -8.89 1.34 10.44
CA ALA A 138 -8.26 0.11 10.91
C ALA A 138 -7.08 0.36 11.87
N ASP A 139 -6.54 1.58 11.93
CA ASP A 139 -5.45 1.92 12.84
C ASP A 139 -5.85 1.74 14.31
N ILE A 140 -4.97 1.11 15.10
CA ILE A 140 -5.10 1.03 16.54
C ILE A 140 -4.23 2.10 17.18
N GLN A 141 -4.85 3.06 17.86
CA GLN A 141 -4.15 4.10 18.59
C GLN A 141 -4.04 3.69 20.06
N LEU A 142 -2.83 3.65 20.59
CA LEU A 142 -2.53 3.29 21.98
C LEU A 142 -1.87 4.47 22.69
N GLU A 143 -2.25 4.70 23.94
CA GLU A 143 -1.64 5.74 24.78
C GLU A 143 -1.49 5.28 26.23
N VAL A 144 -0.45 5.76 26.90
CA VAL A 144 -0.21 5.50 28.32
C VAL A 144 -1.39 6.01 29.16
N GLY A 145 -1.87 5.20 30.12
CA GLY A 145 -3.08 5.47 30.90
C GLY A 145 -4.39 5.14 30.19
N GLY A 146 -4.33 4.72 28.91
CA GLY A 146 -5.50 4.23 28.18
C GLY A 146 -5.88 2.80 28.59
N THR A 147 -7.19 2.50 28.55
CA THR A 147 -7.72 1.17 28.93
C THR A 147 -8.03 0.35 27.69
N TYR A 148 -7.45 -0.85 27.60
CA TYR A 148 -7.59 -1.75 26.46
C TYR A 148 -7.64 -3.19 26.95
N GLU A 149 -8.66 -3.94 26.57
CA GLU A 149 -8.72 -5.36 26.84
C GLU A 149 -7.68 -6.11 25.98
N LEU A 150 -6.73 -6.81 26.62
CA LEU A 150 -5.60 -7.43 25.92
C LEU A 150 -6.02 -8.50 24.91
N ASP A 151 -7.08 -9.27 25.21
CA ASP A 151 -7.58 -10.30 24.29
C ASP A 151 -8.31 -9.68 23.06
N GLU A 152 -9.01 -8.56 23.25
CA GLU A 152 -9.55 -7.80 22.14
C GLU A 152 -8.44 -7.22 21.25
N LEU A 153 -7.40 -6.67 21.87
CA LEU A 153 -6.25 -6.11 21.16
C LEU A 153 -5.52 -7.18 20.33
N LYS A 154 -5.33 -8.39 20.89
CA LYS A 154 -4.78 -9.54 20.15
C LYS A 154 -5.61 -9.87 18.91
N ARG A 155 -6.94 -9.92 19.05
CA ARG A 155 -7.84 -10.22 17.93
C ARG A 155 -7.71 -9.15 16.85
N LYS A 156 -7.74 -7.87 17.23
CA LYS A 156 -7.54 -6.75 16.29
C LYS A 156 -6.19 -6.81 15.58
N LEU A 157 -5.11 -7.18 16.27
CA LEU A 157 -3.79 -7.35 15.65
C LEU A 157 -3.81 -8.45 14.57
N VAL A 158 -4.48 -9.58 14.83
CA VAL A 158 -4.65 -10.63 13.81
C VAL A 158 -5.49 -10.14 12.63
N GLU A 159 -6.56 -9.37 12.87
CA GLU A 159 -7.37 -8.73 11.83
C GLU A 159 -6.56 -7.74 10.98
N LEU A 160 -5.59 -7.04 11.59
CA LEU A 160 -4.65 -6.17 10.88
C LEU A 160 -3.51 -6.92 10.18
N GLY A 161 -3.49 -8.26 10.24
CA GLY A 161 -2.51 -9.12 9.58
C GLY A 161 -1.22 -9.36 10.36
N TYR A 162 -1.13 -8.94 11.63
CA TYR A 162 0.02 -9.25 12.46
C TYR A 162 0.07 -10.75 12.81
N GLN A 163 1.27 -11.31 12.80
CA GLN A 163 1.51 -12.71 13.11
C GLN A 163 1.89 -12.89 14.59
N SER A 164 1.20 -13.81 15.27
CA SER A 164 1.54 -14.16 16.65
C SER A 164 2.76 -15.07 16.71
N VAL A 165 3.82 -14.62 17.39
CA VAL A 165 5.10 -15.33 17.52
C VAL A 165 5.51 -15.45 18.99
N ARG A 166 6.53 -16.27 19.27
CA ARG A 166 7.09 -16.39 20.64
C ARG A 166 7.94 -15.20 21.04
N ALA A 167 8.70 -14.64 20.11
CA ALA A 167 9.52 -13.44 20.27
C ALA A 167 9.46 -12.64 18.99
N VAL A 168 9.31 -11.33 19.11
CA VAL A 168 9.23 -10.41 17.98
C VAL A 168 10.61 -10.13 17.41
N GLU A 169 10.80 -10.40 16.13
CA GLU A 169 12.05 -10.21 15.39
C GLU A 169 11.85 -9.38 14.11
N HIS A 170 10.66 -9.47 13.48
CA HIS A 170 10.37 -8.82 12.20
C HIS A 170 9.12 -7.93 12.27
N MET A 171 9.07 -6.94 11.37
CA MET A 171 7.88 -6.10 11.20
C MET A 171 6.64 -6.95 10.90
N GLY A 172 5.50 -6.58 11.47
CA GLY A 172 4.25 -7.33 11.35
C GLY A 172 4.11 -8.50 12.31
N GLU A 173 5.00 -8.65 13.29
CA GLU A 173 4.92 -9.67 14.34
C GLU A 173 4.45 -9.09 15.67
N PHE A 174 3.77 -9.91 16.47
CA PHE A 174 3.47 -9.58 17.87
C PHE A 174 3.60 -10.80 18.79
N SER A 175 3.85 -10.55 20.07
CA SER A 175 3.97 -11.56 21.13
C SER A 175 3.31 -11.07 22.40
N VAL A 176 2.54 -11.93 23.08
CA VAL A 176 1.93 -11.62 24.37
C VAL A 176 2.46 -12.56 25.45
N ARG A 177 2.92 -12.01 26.56
CA ARG A 177 3.45 -12.74 27.71
C ARG A 177 2.97 -12.10 29.01
N GLY A 178 1.95 -12.73 29.65
CA GLY A 178 1.28 -12.09 30.80
C GLY A 178 0.68 -10.75 30.40
N GLY A 179 0.94 -9.70 31.16
CA GLY A 179 0.51 -8.34 30.88
C GLY A 179 1.45 -7.54 29.94
N ILE A 180 2.25 -8.21 29.11
CA ILE A 180 3.19 -7.55 28.18
C ILE A 180 2.81 -7.91 26.75
N LEU A 181 2.61 -6.89 25.91
CA LEU A 181 2.46 -6.99 24.46
C LEU A 181 3.71 -6.39 23.79
N ASP A 182 4.44 -7.24 23.09
CA ASP A 182 5.49 -6.82 22.16
C ASP A 182 4.91 -6.82 20.75
N VAL A 183 5.11 -5.75 19.99
CA VAL A 183 4.64 -5.62 18.60
C VAL A 183 5.65 -4.86 17.75
N PHE A 184 5.85 -5.28 16.50
CA PHE A 184 6.71 -4.57 15.56
C PHE A 184 5.86 -3.97 14.45
N PRO A 185 5.47 -2.68 14.58
CA PRO A 185 4.67 -2.00 13.57
C PRO A 185 5.39 -1.88 12.23
N MET A 186 4.63 -1.79 11.13
CA MET A 186 5.18 -1.63 9.79
C MET A 186 5.85 -0.27 9.56
N THR A 187 5.50 0.73 10.37
CA THR A 187 5.93 2.13 10.23
C THR A 187 7.07 2.51 11.17
N GLU A 188 7.56 1.57 11.97
CA GLU A 188 8.56 1.86 13.02
C GLU A 188 9.87 1.10 12.76
N GLU A 189 10.99 1.72 13.07
CA GLU A 189 12.32 1.09 12.95
C GLU A 189 12.60 0.05 14.05
N ASN A 190 11.92 0.16 15.17
CA ASN A 190 12.08 -0.71 16.33
C ASN A 190 10.74 -1.21 16.83
N PRO A 191 10.68 -2.44 17.37
CA PRO A 191 9.48 -2.94 17.99
C PRO A 191 9.15 -2.18 19.28
N ILE A 192 7.88 -2.23 19.64
CA ILE A 192 7.29 -1.55 20.79
C ILE A 192 6.91 -2.60 21.83
N ARG A 193 7.28 -2.37 23.08
CA ARG A 193 6.81 -3.11 24.25
C ARG A 193 5.81 -2.28 25.03
N ILE A 194 4.63 -2.85 25.26
CA ILE A 194 3.52 -2.25 25.97
C ILE A 194 3.28 -3.09 27.22
N GLU A 195 3.40 -2.47 28.38
CA GLU A 195 3.16 -3.11 29.66
C GLU A 195 1.80 -2.67 30.21
N PHE A 196 1.00 -3.65 30.60
CA PHE A 196 -0.32 -3.47 31.17
C PHE A 196 -0.32 -3.72 32.66
N PHE A 197 -1.05 -2.88 33.38
CA PHE A 197 -1.51 -3.16 34.74
C PHE A 197 -3.02 -3.38 34.67
N ASP A 198 -3.46 -4.63 34.81
CA ASP A 198 -4.79 -5.08 34.42
C ASP A 198 -5.06 -4.73 32.94
N ASP A 199 -6.04 -3.87 32.65
CA ASP A 199 -6.41 -3.41 31.32
C ASP A 199 -5.85 -2.02 30.98
N GLU A 200 -5.13 -1.35 31.91
CA GLU A 200 -4.55 -0.03 31.69
C GLU A 200 -3.10 -0.14 31.20
N ILE A 201 -2.75 0.65 30.18
CA ILE A 201 -1.36 0.75 29.71
C ILE A 201 -0.53 1.56 30.73
N ASP A 202 0.41 0.89 31.41
CA ASP A 202 1.36 1.53 32.33
C ASP A 202 2.53 2.17 31.58
N THR A 203 3.12 1.47 30.61
CA THR A 203 4.25 2.00 29.82
C THR A 203 4.23 1.53 28.39
N ILE A 204 4.71 2.42 27.48
CA ILE A 204 5.02 2.12 26.10
C ILE A 204 6.49 2.46 25.86
N ARG A 205 7.28 1.54 25.26
CA ARG A 205 8.70 1.76 24.99
C ARG A 205 9.17 1.03 23.74
N TYR A 206 10.09 1.63 22.99
CA TYR A 206 10.84 0.91 21.98
C TYR A 206 11.87 -0.01 22.62
N PHE A 207 12.16 -1.14 21.96
CA PHE A 207 13.21 -2.05 22.39
C PHE A 207 13.99 -2.62 21.19
N SER A 208 15.21 -3.08 21.45
CA SER A 208 16.05 -3.71 20.42
C SER A 208 15.72 -5.19 20.30
N THR A 209 15.50 -5.71 19.09
CA THR A 209 15.30 -7.14 18.82
C THR A 209 16.51 -7.98 19.22
N GLU A 210 17.73 -7.47 19.01
CA GLU A 210 18.97 -8.17 19.31
C GLU A 210 19.24 -8.32 20.81
N THR A 211 19.08 -7.21 21.56
CA THR A 211 19.44 -7.17 22.98
C THR A 211 18.26 -7.32 23.92
N GLN A 212 17.04 -7.21 23.43
CA GLN A 212 15.77 -7.19 24.17
C GLN A 212 15.70 -6.06 25.23
N ARG A 213 16.61 -5.05 25.13
CA ARG A 213 16.66 -3.92 26.05
C ARG A 213 15.83 -2.76 25.53
N SER A 214 15.20 -2.05 26.46
CA SER A 214 14.48 -0.80 26.14
C SER A 214 15.44 0.26 25.61
N ILE A 215 14.97 1.00 24.59
CA ILE A 215 15.68 2.11 23.95
C ILE A 215 15.18 3.42 24.57
N ASN A 216 13.91 3.75 24.40
CA ASN A 216 13.28 4.94 24.94
C ASN A 216 11.80 4.70 25.22
N LYS A 217 11.20 5.53 26.09
CA LYS A 217 9.77 5.54 26.37
C LYS A 217 9.06 6.51 25.43
N VAL A 218 7.80 6.19 25.13
CA VAL A 218 6.88 7.04 24.35
C VAL A 218 5.52 7.04 25.03
N GLU A 219 4.75 8.11 24.82
CA GLU A 219 3.41 8.26 25.39
C GLU A 219 2.32 7.64 24.52
N LYS A 220 2.58 7.49 23.22
CA LYS A 220 1.62 7.00 22.25
C LYS A 220 2.28 6.08 21.24
N ALA A 221 1.50 5.15 20.70
CA ALA A 221 1.89 4.28 19.59
C ALA A 221 0.71 4.07 18.64
N ALA A 222 0.99 4.00 17.35
CA ALA A 222 0.01 3.67 16.32
C ALA A 222 0.37 2.33 15.68
N LEU A 223 -0.60 1.43 15.60
CA LEU A 223 -0.45 0.13 14.96
C LEU A 223 -1.28 0.14 13.69
N VAL A 224 -0.61 0.28 12.55
CA VAL A 224 -1.24 0.29 11.23
C VAL A 224 -1.38 -1.15 10.69
N PRO A 225 -2.27 -1.41 9.73
CA PRO A 225 -2.35 -2.71 9.07
C PRO A 225 -1.00 -3.15 8.48
N THR A 226 -0.75 -4.45 8.44
CA THR A 226 0.49 -5.01 7.86
C THR A 226 0.39 -5.23 6.35
N PHE A 227 -0.79 -5.06 5.79
CA PHE A 227 -1.08 -5.28 4.37
C PHE A 227 -2.18 -4.34 3.86
N GLU A 228 -2.21 -4.07 2.54
CA GLU A 228 -3.18 -3.17 1.89
C GLU A 228 -4.61 -3.74 1.86
N LEU A 229 -4.80 -5.00 2.20
CA LEU A 229 -6.09 -5.67 2.24
C LEU A 229 -6.59 -5.75 3.69
N VAL A 230 -7.54 -4.90 4.04
CA VAL A 230 -8.19 -4.85 5.36
C VAL A 230 -9.69 -5.02 5.15
N TYR A 231 -10.32 -5.92 5.86
CA TYR A 231 -11.75 -6.21 5.70
C TYR A 231 -12.37 -6.66 7.03
N SER A 232 -13.67 -6.47 7.15
CA SER A 232 -14.50 -6.93 8.26
C SER A 232 -15.37 -8.12 7.84
N ASP A 233 -16.14 -8.64 8.78
CA ASP A 233 -17.09 -9.75 8.54
C ASP A 233 -18.08 -9.44 7.40
N GLU A 234 -18.51 -8.19 7.26
CA GLU A 234 -19.41 -7.76 6.17
C GLU A 234 -18.77 -7.99 4.80
N GLN A 235 -17.49 -7.61 4.64
CA GLN A 235 -16.77 -7.84 3.39
C GLN A 235 -16.50 -9.34 3.16
N VAL A 236 -16.29 -10.12 4.21
CA VAL A 236 -16.15 -11.59 4.12
C VAL A 236 -17.44 -12.23 3.61
N GLU A 237 -18.61 -11.86 4.14
CA GLU A 237 -19.90 -12.34 3.67
C GLU A 237 -20.15 -11.97 2.20
N ARG A 238 -19.85 -10.73 1.82
CA ARG A 238 -19.90 -10.24 0.44
C ARG A 238 -18.99 -11.07 -0.48
N PHE A 239 -17.75 -11.28 -0.07
CA PHE A 239 -16.79 -12.09 -0.81
C PHE A 239 -17.30 -13.52 -1.03
N GLU A 240 -17.77 -14.18 0.04
CA GLU A 240 -18.25 -15.56 -0.05
C GLU A 240 -19.41 -15.68 -1.03
N LYS A 241 -20.34 -14.74 -1.03
CA LYS A 241 -21.44 -14.69 -2.00
C LYS A 241 -20.90 -14.51 -3.42
N ASN A 242 -20.08 -13.50 -3.64
CA ASN A 242 -19.59 -13.14 -4.97
C ASN A 242 -18.71 -14.22 -5.60
N ILE A 243 -17.81 -14.84 -4.81
CA ILE A 243 -16.93 -15.89 -5.31
C ILE A 243 -17.71 -17.18 -5.67
N LYS A 244 -18.76 -17.52 -4.90
CA LYS A 244 -19.64 -18.66 -5.23
C LYS A 244 -20.43 -18.41 -6.51
N GLU A 245 -20.89 -17.19 -6.76
CA GLU A 245 -21.53 -16.81 -8.02
C GLU A 245 -20.55 -16.93 -9.20
N ARG A 246 -19.29 -16.48 -9.03
CA ARG A 246 -18.25 -16.63 -10.05
C ARG A 246 -17.88 -18.11 -10.27
N LEU A 247 -17.77 -18.89 -9.21
CA LEU A 247 -17.51 -20.33 -9.28
C LEU A 247 -18.59 -21.05 -10.10
N THR A 248 -19.88 -20.73 -9.90
CA THR A 248 -20.98 -21.29 -10.65
C THR A 248 -20.88 -21.01 -12.16
N LYS A 249 -20.35 -19.84 -12.53
CA LYS A 249 -20.14 -19.45 -13.94
C LYS A 249 -18.88 -20.07 -14.54
N THR A 250 -17.83 -20.27 -13.72
CA THR A 250 -16.52 -20.76 -14.18
C THR A 250 -16.48 -22.30 -14.23
N ALA A 251 -17.11 -23.00 -13.29
CA ALA A 251 -17.04 -24.45 -13.20
C ALA A 251 -17.50 -25.20 -14.47
N PRO A 252 -18.48 -24.73 -15.27
CA PRO A 252 -18.83 -25.34 -16.55
C PRO A 252 -17.76 -25.21 -17.63
N LEU A 253 -16.77 -24.32 -17.49
CA LEU A 253 -15.68 -24.08 -18.46
C LEU A 253 -14.56 -25.12 -18.35
N VAL A 254 -14.53 -25.90 -17.27
CA VAL A 254 -13.51 -26.92 -16.99
C VAL A 254 -14.17 -28.26 -16.66
N GLU A 255 -13.44 -29.37 -16.90
CA GLU A 255 -13.99 -30.71 -16.75
C GLU A 255 -13.10 -31.61 -15.88
N GLY A 256 -13.68 -32.74 -15.43
CA GLY A 256 -12.98 -33.79 -14.71
C GLY A 256 -12.23 -33.29 -13.47
N GLU A 257 -11.01 -33.76 -13.27
CA GLU A 257 -10.15 -33.46 -12.14
C GLU A 257 -9.87 -31.92 -11.99
N THR A 258 -9.78 -31.21 -13.11
CA THR A 258 -9.59 -29.74 -13.09
C THR A 258 -10.75 -29.02 -12.42
N ARG A 259 -11.98 -29.48 -12.64
CA ARG A 259 -13.15 -28.92 -11.96
C ARG A 259 -13.13 -29.20 -10.46
N ASP A 260 -12.76 -30.41 -10.07
CA ASP A 260 -12.67 -30.77 -8.64
C ASP A 260 -11.59 -29.96 -7.94
N ASN A 261 -10.44 -29.75 -8.59
CA ASN A 261 -9.37 -28.91 -8.10
C ASN A 261 -9.82 -27.44 -7.97
N LEU A 262 -10.60 -26.90 -8.92
CA LEU A 262 -11.16 -25.56 -8.84
C LEU A 262 -12.04 -25.39 -7.59
N TYR A 263 -12.97 -26.35 -7.35
CA TYR A 263 -13.81 -26.31 -6.16
C TYR A 263 -12.99 -26.36 -4.87
N ALA A 264 -12.06 -27.31 -4.76
CA ALA A 264 -11.21 -27.44 -3.57
C ALA A 264 -10.43 -26.16 -3.29
N ARG A 265 -9.86 -25.54 -4.35
CA ARG A 265 -9.09 -24.31 -4.23
C ARG A 265 -9.94 -23.12 -3.78
N ILE A 266 -11.11 -22.92 -4.41
CA ILE A 266 -11.98 -21.78 -4.07
C ILE A 266 -12.53 -21.90 -2.66
N TYR A 267 -12.92 -23.09 -2.21
CA TYR A 267 -13.32 -23.29 -0.82
C TYR A 267 -12.15 -23.08 0.15
N GLY A 268 -10.93 -23.49 -0.21
CA GLY A 268 -9.73 -23.19 0.55
C GLY A 268 -9.44 -21.69 0.63
N ASP A 269 -9.59 -20.95 -0.46
CA ASP A 269 -9.42 -19.50 -0.49
C ASP A 269 -10.49 -18.77 0.36
N ILE A 270 -11.74 -19.28 0.39
CA ILE A 270 -12.79 -18.76 1.29
C ILE A 270 -12.35 -18.89 2.77
N GLU A 271 -11.85 -20.06 3.15
CA GLU A 271 -11.39 -20.27 4.53
C GLU A 271 -10.15 -19.39 4.88
N LYS A 272 -9.27 -19.16 3.94
CA LYS A 272 -8.14 -18.24 4.13
C LYS A 272 -8.60 -16.80 4.39
N ILE A 273 -9.56 -16.29 3.61
CA ILE A 273 -10.14 -14.96 3.82
C ILE A 273 -10.82 -14.89 5.19
N LYS A 274 -11.60 -15.90 5.59
CA LYS A 274 -12.25 -15.94 6.90
C LYS A 274 -11.28 -15.91 8.07
N ASN A 275 -10.07 -16.41 7.88
CA ASN A 275 -9.05 -16.51 8.92
C ASN A 275 -7.90 -15.52 8.77
N ASN A 276 -8.02 -14.51 7.91
CA ASN A 276 -6.97 -13.51 7.60
C ASN A 276 -5.62 -14.16 7.24
N GLN A 277 -5.66 -15.26 6.48
CA GLN A 277 -4.47 -16.00 6.05
C GLN A 277 -4.09 -15.65 4.62
N ASP A 278 -2.77 -15.65 4.34
CA ASP A 278 -2.22 -15.43 3.00
C ASP A 278 -2.76 -14.16 2.31
N LEU A 279 -2.92 -13.06 3.05
CA LEU A 279 -3.53 -11.80 2.59
C LEU A 279 -2.95 -11.31 1.25
N GLU A 280 -1.67 -11.53 1.03
CA GLU A 280 -0.98 -11.17 -0.21
C GLU A 280 -1.55 -11.93 -1.41
N VAL A 281 -1.70 -13.26 -1.29
CA VAL A 281 -2.30 -14.10 -2.33
C VAL A 281 -3.81 -13.82 -2.47
N MET A 282 -4.47 -13.50 -1.37
CA MET A 282 -5.91 -13.21 -1.33
C MET A 282 -6.24 -11.82 -1.90
N HIS A 283 -5.28 -10.93 -2.05
CA HIS A 283 -5.46 -9.61 -2.67
C HIS A 283 -6.07 -9.67 -4.08
N LYS A 284 -5.81 -10.75 -4.83
CA LYS A 284 -6.44 -10.99 -6.15
C LYS A 284 -7.99 -10.92 -6.13
N TYR A 285 -8.60 -11.07 -4.96
CA TYR A 285 -10.05 -11.04 -4.77
C TYR A 285 -10.59 -9.72 -4.25
N ILE A 286 -9.78 -8.66 -4.20
CA ILE A 286 -10.19 -7.37 -3.64
C ILE A 286 -11.47 -6.80 -4.29
N SER A 287 -11.67 -7.00 -5.58
CA SER A 287 -12.90 -6.60 -6.29
C SER A 287 -14.14 -7.42 -5.92
N LEU A 288 -13.96 -8.57 -5.25
CA LEU A 288 -15.07 -9.36 -4.71
C LEU A 288 -15.38 -9.01 -3.25
N LEU A 289 -14.39 -8.47 -2.51
CA LEU A 289 -14.55 -7.97 -1.15
C LEU A 289 -15.26 -6.60 -1.14
N TYR A 290 -14.85 -5.69 -2.02
CA TYR A 290 -15.40 -4.34 -2.10
C TYR A 290 -16.21 -4.13 -3.37
N GLU A 291 -17.28 -3.33 -3.27
CA GLU A 291 -18.06 -2.90 -4.45
C GLU A 291 -17.23 -1.96 -5.33
N LYS A 292 -16.48 -1.08 -4.67
CA LYS A 292 -15.60 -0.13 -5.31
C LYS A 292 -14.29 -0.04 -4.52
N PRO A 293 -13.30 -0.87 -4.85
CA PRO A 293 -11.97 -0.71 -4.28
C PRO A 293 -11.36 0.62 -4.72
N ASP A 294 -10.49 1.17 -3.90
CA ASP A 294 -9.75 2.38 -4.21
C ASP A 294 -8.46 2.07 -5.01
N THR A 295 -7.77 3.11 -5.43
CA THR A 295 -6.42 3.08 -5.98
C THR A 295 -5.58 4.12 -5.26
N LEU A 296 -4.27 4.15 -5.50
CA LEU A 296 -3.40 5.18 -4.92
C LEU A 296 -3.94 6.61 -5.14
N LEU A 297 -4.49 6.88 -6.32
CA LEU A 297 -5.05 8.19 -6.65
C LEU A 297 -6.23 8.57 -5.73
N SER A 298 -7.07 7.62 -5.36
CA SER A 298 -8.24 7.84 -4.50
C SER A 298 -7.87 8.21 -3.05
N TYR A 299 -6.63 7.95 -2.64
CA TYR A 299 -6.14 8.31 -1.30
C TYR A 299 -5.82 9.81 -1.15
N PHE A 300 -5.82 10.55 -2.25
CA PHE A 300 -5.59 12.00 -2.28
C PHE A 300 -6.86 12.77 -2.65
N ASP A 301 -7.02 13.96 -2.07
CA ASP A 301 -8.22 14.77 -2.31
C ASP A 301 -8.11 15.61 -3.59
N ASP A 302 -6.95 16.07 -3.97
CA ASP A 302 -6.73 16.87 -5.21
C ASP A 302 -5.25 16.87 -5.60
N PRO A 303 -4.68 15.73 -5.99
CA PRO A 303 -3.26 15.64 -6.33
C PRO A 303 -2.97 16.22 -7.72
N LEU A 304 -1.79 16.81 -7.88
CA LEU A 304 -1.21 17.05 -9.19
C LEU A 304 -0.61 15.72 -9.70
N VAL A 305 -1.18 15.17 -10.76
CA VAL A 305 -0.66 13.93 -11.37
C VAL A 305 0.27 14.28 -12.51
N ILE A 306 1.50 13.76 -12.44
CA ILE A 306 2.54 14.02 -13.42
C ILE A 306 3.00 12.70 -14.03
N TYR A 307 2.90 12.60 -15.36
CA TYR A 307 3.35 11.45 -16.14
C TYR A 307 4.70 11.78 -16.77
N ILE A 308 5.73 10.99 -16.48
CA ILE A 308 7.06 11.12 -17.09
C ILE A 308 7.22 10.03 -18.15
N ASP A 309 7.50 10.43 -19.39
CA ASP A 309 7.53 9.53 -20.55
C ASP A 309 6.16 8.84 -20.81
N TYR A 310 5.12 9.66 -21.00
CA TYR A 310 3.73 9.21 -21.13
C TYR A 310 3.52 8.05 -22.12
N ASN A 311 4.18 8.06 -23.27
CA ASN A 311 4.07 6.98 -24.26
C ASN A 311 4.59 5.65 -23.71
N ARG A 312 5.69 5.67 -22.96
CA ARG A 312 6.24 4.47 -22.30
C ARG A 312 5.33 3.93 -21.22
N ILE A 313 4.64 4.83 -20.51
CA ILE A 313 3.65 4.45 -19.50
C ILE A 313 2.48 3.71 -20.17
N LEU A 314 1.98 4.21 -21.30
CA LEU A 314 0.91 3.56 -22.06
C LEU A 314 1.35 2.19 -22.63
N GLU A 315 2.54 2.11 -23.24
CA GLU A 315 3.10 0.85 -23.74
C GLU A 315 3.16 -0.21 -22.62
N ASN A 316 3.67 0.16 -21.45
CA ASN A 316 3.74 -0.75 -20.31
C ASN A 316 2.36 -1.16 -19.78
N GLN A 317 1.41 -0.23 -19.76
CA GLN A 317 0.04 -0.55 -19.36
C GLN A 317 -0.62 -1.55 -20.32
N GLU A 318 -0.43 -1.39 -21.62
CA GLU A 318 -0.94 -2.33 -22.63
C GLU A 318 -0.34 -3.73 -22.44
N HIS A 319 0.99 -3.84 -22.28
CA HIS A 319 1.66 -5.11 -22.00
C HIS A 319 1.17 -5.76 -20.71
N MET A 320 1.04 -5.00 -19.63
CA MET A 320 0.51 -5.53 -18.37
C MET A 320 -0.92 -6.06 -18.51
N ASN A 321 -1.77 -5.40 -19.29
CA ASN A 321 -3.14 -5.85 -19.52
C ASN A 321 -3.15 -7.16 -20.34
N GLU A 322 -2.32 -7.26 -21.38
CA GLU A 322 -2.17 -8.49 -22.20
C GLU A 322 -1.69 -9.66 -21.34
N ASP A 323 -0.65 -9.44 -20.52
CA ASP A 323 -0.11 -10.46 -19.62
C ASP A 323 -1.15 -10.89 -18.55
N ALA A 324 -1.93 -9.94 -18.00
CA ALA A 324 -2.97 -10.23 -17.03
C ALA A 324 -4.09 -11.10 -17.64
N LEU A 325 -4.52 -10.80 -18.85
CA LEU A 325 -5.53 -11.59 -19.57
C LEU A 325 -5.01 -13.00 -19.88
N ALA A 326 -3.81 -13.13 -20.42
CA ALA A 326 -3.19 -14.42 -20.72
C ALA A 326 -3.02 -15.27 -19.45
N TRP A 327 -2.58 -14.65 -18.35
CA TRP A 327 -2.49 -15.33 -17.05
C TRP A 327 -3.87 -15.82 -16.58
N GLN A 328 -4.89 -14.96 -16.65
CA GLN A 328 -6.25 -15.32 -16.20
C GLN A 328 -6.81 -16.50 -16.99
N GLU A 329 -6.67 -16.48 -18.32
CA GLU A 329 -7.11 -17.58 -19.19
C GLU A 329 -6.43 -18.90 -18.79
N GLY A 330 -5.10 -18.90 -18.69
CA GLY A 330 -4.35 -20.08 -18.28
C GLY A 330 -4.67 -20.54 -16.85
N ALA A 331 -4.94 -19.61 -15.92
CA ALA A 331 -5.32 -19.95 -14.55
C ALA A 331 -6.72 -20.58 -14.47
N ILE A 332 -7.67 -20.14 -15.30
CA ILE A 332 -9.00 -20.75 -15.40
C ILE A 332 -8.91 -22.15 -16.01
N GLU A 333 -8.20 -22.32 -17.13
CA GLU A 333 -8.01 -23.61 -17.79
C GLU A 333 -7.40 -24.67 -16.87
N ASN A 334 -6.52 -24.24 -15.95
CA ASN A 334 -5.89 -25.12 -14.97
C ASN A 334 -6.64 -25.21 -13.63
N GLY A 335 -7.86 -24.69 -13.52
CA GLY A 335 -8.66 -24.74 -12.29
C GLY A 335 -8.06 -23.99 -11.10
N LYS A 336 -7.24 -22.94 -11.36
CA LYS A 336 -6.53 -22.19 -10.31
C LYS A 336 -7.30 -20.97 -9.81
N THR A 337 -8.25 -20.45 -10.57
CA THR A 337 -9.06 -19.28 -10.19
C THR A 337 -10.40 -19.26 -10.93
N VAL A 338 -11.30 -18.41 -10.45
CA VAL A 338 -12.54 -18.05 -11.15
C VAL A 338 -12.33 -16.80 -12.00
N VAL A 339 -13.25 -16.49 -12.90
CA VAL A 339 -13.25 -15.23 -13.64
C VAL A 339 -13.42 -14.08 -12.65
N VAL A 340 -12.36 -13.31 -12.40
CA VAL A 340 -12.32 -12.19 -11.43
C VAL A 340 -12.36 -10.85 -12.15
N ILE A 341 -11.64 -10.72 -13.26
CA ILE A 341 -11.58 -9.49 -14.07
C ILE A 341 -12.80 -9.45 -14.99
N THR A 342 -13.47 -8.35 -15.01
CA THR A 342 -14.55 -8.02 -15.95
C THR A 342 -14.18 -6.77 -16.72
#